data_6b98720ea68d58f6638dce524dfa40ca
#
_entry.id   6b98720ea68d58f6638dce524dfa40ca
#
_cell.length_a   1.000
_cell.length_b   1.000
_cell.length_c   1.000
_cell.angle_alpha   90.00
_cell.angle_beta   90.00
_cell.angle_gamma   90.00
#
_symmetry.space_group_name_H-M   'P 1'
#
loop_
_entity.id
_entity.type
_entity.pdbx_description
1 polymer ?
#
loop_
_entity_poly.entity_id
_entity_poly.type
_entity_poly.pdbx_seq_one_letter_code
_entity_poly.pdbx_strand_id
1 'polypeptide(L)'
;VAMRPLSTPDRPGRPARDARPDWLNCRLCPRRQARAGLPITAMSNTHEVRPGQSIELLKALHILTRDGKMNQDSRRKLKQVYHLYQFIEPLLQNARDARGAVTLVDHGAGKSYLGFILYDLFFKDRRDASHIYGIETRAELVQSATELAARLGFGGMSFLNLSVADSIASEQLPPRVDIVTALHACNTATDDAIRFALAKQAQSIVLVPCCQAEVAAVLRKNKARALADPMAELWRHPLHTREFGSQLTNVLRCLQLEAHGYQLSVTELVGWEHSMKNELIIARHQPGRPRREPARRLREMLERIGLQELSERFQVPAQP
;
A
#
# COMPACT_ATOMS: atom_id res chain seq x y z
N VAL A 1 -43.66 -70.04 11.36
CA VAL A 1 -42.49 -69.38 12.01
C VAL A 1 -42.67 -67.88 11.80
N ALA A 2 -43.12 -67.19 12.88
CA ALA A 2 -43.44 -65.76 12.85
C ALA A 2 -42.18 -64.95 13.04
N MET A 3 -41.88 -64.02 12.15
CA MET A 3 -40.82 -63.00 12.32
C MET A 3 -41.33 -61.83 13.18
N ARG A 4 -40.61 -61.51 14.25
CA ARG A 4 -40.79 -60.31 15.07
C ARG A 4 -40.23 -59.09 14.34
N PRO A 5 -40.84 -57.87 14.40
CA PRO A 5 -40.27 -56.66 13.86
C PRO A 5 -39.19 -56.12 14.77
N LEU A 6 -38.08 -55.62 14.13
CA LEU A 6 -36.95 -54.95 14.77
C LEU A 6 -37.36 -53.55 15.21
N SER A 7 -37.06 -53.24 16.47
CA SER A 7 -37.22 -51.90 17.07
C SER A 7 -36.26 -50.89 16.47
N THR A 8 -36.75 -49.70 16.12
CA THR A 8 -35.97 -48.52 15.66
C THR A 8 -35.22 -47.92 16.83
N PRO A 9 -33.97 -47.49 16.62
CA PRO A 9 -33.21 -46.77 17.68
C PRO A 9 -33.66 -45.34 17.82
N ASP A 10 -33.72 -44.86 19.06
CA ASP A 10 -34.00 -43.48 19.50
C ASP A 10 -33.09 -42.47 18.84
N ARG A 11 -33.67 -41.36 18.41
CA ARG A 11 -32.94 -40.14 17.92
C ARG A 11 -32.34 -39.41 19.13
N PRO A 12 -31.05 -39.06 19.09
CA PRO A 12 -30.46 -38.21 20.13
C PRO A 12 -31.06 -36.79 20.05
N GLY A 13 -31.34 -36.24 21.24
CA GLY A 13 -31.93 -34.92 21.43
C GLY A 13 -31.10 -33.79 20.83
N ARG A 14 -31.78 -32.74 20.30
CA ARG A 14 -31.17 -31.51 19.85
C ARG A 14 -30.41 -30.84 21.00
N PRO A 15 -29.15 -30.38 20.78
CA PRO A 15 -28.46 -29.56 21.78
C PRO A 15 -29.12 -28.19 21.86
N ALA A 16 -29.18 -27.64 23.05
CA ALA A 16 -29.73 -26.32 23.36
C ALA A 16 -28.98 -25.24 22.55
N ARG A 17 -29.76 -24.37 21.88
CA ARG A 17 -29.26 -23.10 21.33
C ARG A 17 -29.02 -22.19 22.54
N ASP A 18 -27.78 -21.76 22.74
CA ASP A 18 -27.27 -20.59 23.45
C ASP A 18 -26.01 -20.93 24.26
N ALA A 19 -24.93 -21.26 23.53
CA ALA A 19 -23.59 -21.09 24.03
C ALA A 19 -22.83 -20.19 23.05
N ARG A 20 -22.69 -18.91 23.37
CA ARG A 20 -21.82 -17.99 22.62
C ARG A 20 -20.37 -18.43 22.84
N PRO A 21 -19.57 -18.51 21.79
CA PRO A 21 -18.18 -18.92 21.93
C PRO A 21 -17.35 -17.90 22.74
N ASP A 22 -16.47 -18.37 23.61
CA ASP A 22 -15.67 -17.59 24.59
C ASP A 22 -14.69 -16.55 23.97
N TRP A 23 -14.46 -16.57 22.67
CA TRP A 23 -13.59 -15.59 22.02
C TRP A 23 -14.18 -14.17 21.94
N LEU A 24 -15.47 -13.99 22.24
CA LEU A 24 -16.14 -12.67 22.31
C LEU A 24 -15.78 -11.88 23.59
N ASN A 25 -15.08 -12.48 24.55
CA ASN A 25 -14.69 -11.86 25.82
C ASN A 25 -13.21 -11.45 25.91
N CYS A 26 -12.56 -11.15 24.81
CA CYS A 26 -11.18 -10.65 24.82
C CYS A 26 -11.11 -9.29 25.53
N ARG A 27 -10.54 -9.27 26.75
CA ARG A 27 -10.35 -8.08 27.60
C ARG A 27 -9.36 -7.05 27.05
N LEU A 28 -8.79 -7.29 25.88
CA LEU A 28 -7.81 -6.41 25.21
C LEU A 28 -8.42 -5.50 24.13
N CYS A 29 -9.73 -5.60 23.84
CA CYS A 29 -10.40 -4.64 22.97
C CYS A 29 -10.94 -3.47 23.79
N PRO A 30 -10.52 -2.21 23.55
CA PRO A 30 -11.14 -1.05 24.21
C PRO A 30 -12.61 -0.97 23.80
N ARG A 31 -13.50 -1.00 24.79
CA ARG A 31 -14.95 -0.82 24.60
C ARG A 31 -15.18 0.54 23.93
N ARG A 32 -15.60 0.53 22.67
CA ARG A 32 -16.20 1.71 22.03
C ARG A 32 -17.50 2.03 22.82
N GLN A 33 -17.51 3.15 23.51
CA GLN A 33 -18.74 3.73 24.02
C GLN A 33 -19.67 4.02 22.83
N ALA A 34 -20.84 3.40 22.83
CA ALA A 34 -21.90 3.70 21.88
C ALA A 34 -22.32 5.17 22.06
N ARG A 35 -21.91 6.02 21.13
CA ARG A 35 -22.51 7.36 20.99
C ARG A 35 -23.88 7.18 20.35
N ALA A 36 -24.90 7.74 21.01
CA ALA A 36 -26.28 7.77 20.57
C ALA A 36 -26.38 8.21 19.09
N GLY A 37 -27.19 7.49 18.35
CA GLY A 37 -27.38 7.71 16.91
C GLY A 37 -27.98 9.08 16.63
N LEU A 38 -27.24 9.86 15.84
CA LEU A 38 -27.82 10.97 15.07
C LEU A 38 -28.55 10.39 13.86
N PRO A 39 -29.70 10.95 13.46
CA PRO A 39 -30.48 10.44 12.34
C PRO A 39 -29.67 10.51 11.05
N ILE A 40 -29.63 9.39 10.31
CA ILE A 40 -29.08 9.33 8.95
C ILE A 40 -30.02 10.13 8.05
N THR A 41 -29.78 11.42 7.96
CA THR A 41 -30.34 12.26 6.87
C THR A 41 -29.68 11.78 5.58
N ALA A 42 -30.49 11.38 4.61
CA ALA A 42 -30.07 11.08 3.26
C ALA A 42 -29.27 12.27 2.69
N MET A 43 -27.94 12.14 2.68
CA MET A 43 -27.06 13.16 2.11
C MET A 43 -27.24 13.17 0.61
N SER A 44 -27.72 14.30 0.10
CA SER A 44 -27.86 14.57 -1.33
C SER A 44 -26.51 14.39 -2.04
N ASN A 45 -26.53 13.84 -3.26
CA ASN A 45 -25.40 13.42 -4.10
C ASN A 45 -24.41 14.54 -4.54
N THR A 46 -24.44 15.73 -3.97
CA THR A 46 -23.63 16.88 -4.38
C THR A 46 -22.27 17.01 -3.70
N HIS A 47 -21.91 16.12 -2.75
CA HIS A 47 -20.69 16.25 -1.95
C HIS A 47 -19.61 15.20 -2.21
N GLU A 48 -19.67 14.46 -3.30
CA GLU A 48 -18.66 13.43 -3.60
C GLU A 48 -17.32 14.03 -4.08
N VAL A 49 -17.35 15.18 -4.73
CA VAL A 49 -16.16 15.97 -5.13
C VAL A 49 -15.89 17.02 -4.06
N ARG A 50 -14.65 17.10 -3.58
CA ARG A 50 -14.28 18.10 -2.57
C ARG A 50 -14.38 19.52 -3.13
N PRO A 51 -14.80 20.51 -2.32
CA PRO A 51 -14.83 21.90 -2.74
C PRO A 51 -13.45 22.35 -3.27
N GLY A 52 -13.45 23.06 -4.37
CA GLY A 52 -12.22 23.60 -4.99
C GLY A 52 -11.46 22.61 -5.88
N GLN A 53 -11.86 21.35 -5.98
CA GLN A 53 -11.20 20.42 -6.90
C GLN A 53 -11.46 20.76 -8.37
N SER A 54 -10.46 20.53 -9.22
CA SER A 54 -10.54 20.74 -10.66
C SER A 54 -11.46 19.70 -11.32
N ILE A 55 -12.61 20.17 -11.79
CA ILE A 55 -13.54 19.33 -12.57
C ILE A 55 -12.90 18.88 -13.87
N GLU A 56 -12.07 19.71 -14.48
CA GLU A 56 -11.32 19.37 -15.68
C GLU A 56 -10.35 18.22 -15.44
N LEU A 57 -9.61 18.26 -14.32
CA LEU A 57 -8.76 17.15 -13.90
C LEU A 57 -9.57 15.86 -13.74
N LEU A 58 -10.68 15.91 -13.00
CA LEU A 58 -11.51 14.73 -12.74
C LEU A 58 -12.09 14.14 -14.03
N LYS A 59 -12.41 14.96 -15.03
CA LYS A 59 -12.81 14.52 -16.39
C LYS A 59 -11.63 13.90 -17.14
N ALA A 60 -10.44 14.51 -17.10
CA ALA A 60 -9.24 13.98 -17.75
C ALA A 60 -8.81 12.62 -17.17
N LEU A 61 -8.96 12.44 -15.87
CA LEU A 61 -8.72 11.16 -15.18
C LEU A 61 -9.87 10.14 -15.35
N HIS A 62 -10.90 10.45 -16.14
CA HIS A 62 -12.09 9.61 -16.30
C HIS A 62 -12.81 9.26 -14.98
N ILE A 63 -12.69 10.11 -13.99
CA ILE A 63 -13.45 10.05 -12.74
C ILE A 63 -14.85 10.64 -12.98
N LEU A 64 -14.93 11.72 -13.72
CA LEU A 64 -16.18 12.28 -14.22
C LEU A 64 -16.34 11.98 -15.71
N THR A 65 -17.58 11.77 -16.14
CA THR A 65 -17.93 11.76 -17.56
C THR A 65 -17.81 13.16 -18.16
N ARG A 66 -17.88 13.28 -19.48
CA ARG A 66 -17.89 14.59 -20.16
C ARG A 66 -19.00 15.49 -19.62
N ASP A 67 -20.15 14.93 -19.26
CA ASP A 67 -21.30 15.64 -18.69
C ASP A 67 -21.18 15.92 -17.18
N GLY A 68 -20.04 15.60 -16.56
CA GLY A 68 -19.79 15.82 -15.13
C GLY A 68 -20.45 14.79 -14.20
N LYS A 69 -20.98 13.69 -14.73
CA LYS A 69 -21.56 12.60 -13.92
C LYS A 69 -20.49 11.64 -13.47
N MET A 70 -20.75 10.95 -12.37
CA MET A 70 -19.85 9.95 -11.82
C MET A 70 -20.54 8.56 -11.80
N ASN A 71 -19.90 7.54 -12.37
CA ASN A 71 -20.35 6.18 -12.27
C ASN A 71 -19.89 5.53 -10.96
N GLN A 72 -20.38 4.33 -10.66
CA GLN A 72 -20.09 3.65 -9.39
C GLN A 72 -18.60 3.28 -9.23
N ASP A 73 -17.92 2.87 -10.31
CA ASP A 73 -16.50 2.52 -10.27
C ASP A 73 -15.63 3.75 -10.05
N SER A 74 -15.98 4.88 -10.66
CA SER A 74 -15.32 6.17 -10.45
C SER A 74 -15.48 6.66 -9.01
N ARG A 75 -16.65 6.46 -8.40
CA ARG A 75 -16.89 6.76 -6.98
C ARG A 75 -15.99 5.94 -6.07
N ARG A 76 -15.87 4.64 -6.35
CA ARG A 76 -14.98 3.75 -5.57
C ARG A 76 -13.53 4.21 -5.68
N LYS A 77 -13.05 4.49 -6.90
CA LYS A 77 -11.69 4.98 -7.12
C LYS A 77 -11.42 6.30 -6.39
N LEU A 78 -12.32 7.26 -6.51
CA LEU A 78 -12.17 8.57 -5.84
C LEU A 78 -12.17 8.42 -4.32
N LYS A 79 -13.05 7.58 -3.77
CA LYS A 79 -13.09 7.27 -2.33
C LYS A 79 -11.78 6.66 -1.85
N GLN A 80 -11.18 5.73 -2.62
CA GLN A 80 -9.88 5.13 -2.29
C GLN A 80 -8.77 6.19 -2.27
N VAL A 81 -8.73 7.06 -3.29
CA VAL A 81 -7.72 8.12 -3.36
C VAL A 81 -7.89 9.14 -2.23
N TYR A 82 -9.13 9.53 -1.91
CA TYR A 82 -9.36 10.42 -0.76
C TYR A 82 -8.97 9.78 0.57
N HIS A 83 -9.21 8.48 0.71
CA HIS A 83 -8.80 7.77 1.92
C HIS A 83 -7.27 7.72 2.01
N LEU A 84 -6.58 7.42 0.91
CA LEU A 84 -5.12 7.47 0.86
C LEU A 84 -4.59 8.89 1.13
N TYR A 85 -5.25 9.92 0.59
CA TYR A 85 -4.92 11.33 0.85
C TYR A 85 -4.92 11.66 2.34
N GLN A 86 -5.88 11.15 3.12
CA GLN A 86 -5.94 11.37 4.58
C GLN A 86 -4.68 10.88 5.33
N PHE A 87 -4.01 9.85 4.81
CA PHE A 87 -2.74 9.38 5.37
C PHE A 87 -1.54 10.19 4.88
N ILE A 88 -1.59 10.68 3.63
CA ILE A 88 -0.49 11.42 3.02
C ILE A 88 -0.49 12.89 3.43
N GLU A 89 -1.65 13.53 3.55
CA GLU A 89 -1.78 14.96 3.89
C GLU A 89 -1.00 15.35 5.15
N PRO A 90 -1.08 14.63 6.29
CA PRO A 90 -0.27 14.96 7.46
C PRO A 90 1.24 14.86 7.23
N LEU A 91 1.69 13.95 6.35
CA LEU A 91 3.11 13.81 5.99
C LEU A 91 3.57 15.01 5.16
N LEU A 92 2.74 15.44 4.18
CA LEU A 92 2.99 16.62 3.36
C LEU A 92 3.07 17.89 4.24
N GLN A 93 2.10 18.05 5.14
CA GLN A 93 2.06 19.21 6.03
C GLN A 93 3.28 19.24 6.95
N ASN A 94 3.62 18.13 7.60
CA ASN A 94 4.79 18.04 8.48
C ASN A 94 6.11 18.34 7.76
N ALA A 95 6.30 17.82 6.54
CA ALA A 95 7.50 18.07 5.75
C ALA A 95 7.60 19.55 5.37
N ARG A 96 6.48 20.13 4.95
CA ARG A 96 6.39 21.55 4.59
C ARG A 96 6.64 22.47 5.79
N ASP A 97 6.04 22.18 6.94
CA ASP A 97 6.22 23.00 8.16
C ASP A 97 7.70 22.97 8.62
N ALA A 98 8.39 21.85 8.42
CA ALA A 98 9.79 21.71 8.77
C ALA A 98 10.75 22.42 7.80
N ARG A 99 10.39 22.62 6.51
CA ARG A 99 11.31 23.08 5.46
C ARG A 99 10.83 24.26 4.63
N GLY A 100 9.60 24.70 4.81
CA GLY A 100 8.95 25.73 4.00
C GLY A 100 8.41 25.25 2.65
N ALA A 101 8.81 24.05 2.20
CA ALA A 101 8.37 23.40 0.97
C ALA A 101 8.44 21.88 1.12
N VAL A 102 7.73 21.15 0.25
CA VAL A 102 7.75 19.69 0.25
C VAL A 102 7.98 19.11 -1.14
N THR A 103 8.87 18.11 -1.21
CA THR A 103 9.14 17.36 -2.43
C THR A 103 8.55 15.96 -2.31
N LEU A 104 7.65 15.60 -3.22
CA LEU A 104 7.08 14.28 -3.33
C LEU A 104 7.54 13.62 -4.64
N VAL A 105 7.92 12.34 -4.56
CA VAL A 105 8.20 11.53 -5.75
C VAL A 105 7.20 10.36 -5.79
N ASP A 106 6.41 10.30 -6.87
CA ASP A 106 5.52 9.18 -7.18
C ASP A 106 6.26 8.22 -8.11
N HIS A 107 6.74 7.11 -7.56
CA HIS A 107 7.60 6.14 -8.26
C HIS A 107 6.77 5.02 -8.88
N GLY A 108 6.96 4.78 -10.19
CA GLY A 108 6.06 3.91 -10.96
C GLY A 108 4.70 4.56 -11.17
N ALA A 109 4.69 5.86 -11.43
CA ALA A 109 3.51 6.71 -11.43
C ALA A 109 2.39 6.27 -12.39
N GLY A 110 2.72 5.53 -13.44
CA GLY A 110 1.74 5.13 -14.45
C GLY A 110 1.05 6.35 -15.07
N LYS A 111 -0.27 6.43 -14.95
CA LYS A 111 -1.06 7.61 -15.34
C LYS A 111 -1.04 8.73 -14.29
N SER A 112 -0.29 8.56 -13.22
CA SER A 112 -0.14 9.51 -12.11
C SER A 112 -1.45 9.97 -11.46
N TYR A 113 -2.43 9.09 -11.36
CA TYR A 113 -3.71 9.43 -10.69
C TYR A 113 -3.49 10.02 -9.30
N LEU A 114 -2.62 9.38 -8.50
CA LEU A 114 -2.30 9.84 -7.15
C LEU A 114 -1.62 11.21 -7.20
N GLY A 115 -0.57 11.36 -8.01
CA GLY A 115 0.16 12.61 -8.15
C GLY A 115 -0.74 13.79 -8.50
N PHE A 116 -1.61 13.63 -9.49
CA PHE A 116 -2.56 14.68 -9.91
C PHE A 116 -3.56 15.05 -8.83
N ILE A 117 -4.13 14.04 -8.12
CA ILE A 117 -5.10 14.34 -7.05
C ILE A 117 -4.41 14.98 -5.84
N LEU A 118 -3.19 14.53 -5.50
CA LEU A 118 -2.41 15.19 -4.44
C LEU A 118 -2.08 16.65 -4.81
N TYR A 119 -1.71 16.88 -6.08
CA TYR A 119 -1.44 18.25 -6.55
C TYR A 119 -2.68 19.13 -6.43
N ASP A 120 -3.80 18.67 -6.95
CA ASP A 120 -5.07 19.40 -6.91
C ASP A 120 -5.57 19.70 -5.49
N LEU A 121 -5.36 18.77 -4.55
CA LEU A 121 -5.84 18.91 -3.17
C LEU A 121 -4.87 19.67 -2.24
N PHE A 122 -3.57 19.62 -2.52
CA PHE A 122 -2.57 20.15 -1.58
C PHE A 122 -1.64 21.20 -2.19
N PHE A 123 -1.22 21.07 -3.45
CA PHE A 123 -0.14 21.89 -4.02
C PHE A 123 -0.61 23.08 -4.83
N LYS A 124 -1.72 22.99 -5.56
CA LYS A 124 -2.11 23.96 -6.60
C LYS A 124 -2.24 25.41 -6.13
N ASP A 125 -2.69 25.62 -4.89
CA ASP A 125 -2.91 26.97 -4.34
C ASP A 125 -1.68 27.49 -3.58
N ARG A 126 -0.57 26.75 -3.61
CA ARG A 126 0.66 27.09 -2.91
C ARG A 126 1.65 27.80 -3.83
N ARG A 127 2.34 28.81 -3.30
CA ARG A 127 3.35 29.58 -4.02
C ARG A 127 4.78 29.30 -3.55
N ASP A 128 4.95 28.25 -2.72
CA ASP A 128 6.27 27.81 -2.27
C ASP A 128 6.94 26.91 -3.33
N ALA A 129 8.16 26.46 -3.06
CA ALA A 129 8.92 25.59 -3.96
C ALA A 129 8.52 24.09 -3.86
N SER A 130 7.30 23.80 -3.37
CA SER A 130 6.80 22.43 -3.28
C SER A 130 6.60 21.83 -4.67
N HIS A 131 7.01 20.56 -4.84
CA HIS A 131 7.02 19.93 -6.16
C HIS A 131 6.67 18.45 -6.09
N ILE A 132 5.98 17.95 -7.13
CA ILE A 132 5.73 16.52 -7.35
C ILE A 132 6.48 16.07 -8.59
N TYR A 133 7.28 15.00 -8.43
CA TYR A 133 7.92 14.28 -9.53
C TYR A 133 7.23 12.94 -9.74
N GLY A 134 6.74 12.69 -10.96
CA GLY A 134 6.28 11.36 -11.38
C GLY A 134 7.39 10.64 -12.16
N ILE A 135 7.80 9.46 -11.69
CA ILE A 135 8.79 8.63 -12.38
C ILE A 135 8.08 7.45 -13.03
N GLU A 136 8.26 7.27 -14.33
CA GLU A 136 7.66 6.19 -15.09
C GLU A 136 8.61 5.78 -16.25
N THR A 137 8.71 4.49 -16.51
CA THR A 137 9.56 3.95 -17.59
C THR A 137 8.92 3.99 -18.97
N ARG A 138 7.60 4.13 -19.05
CA ARG A 138 6.83 4.18 -20.29
C ARG A 138 6.73 5.63 -20.77
N ALA A 139 7.47 5.94 -21.84
CA ALA A 139 7.57 7.32 -22.37
C ALA A 139 6.21 7.91 -22.75
N GLU A 140 5.29 7.10 -23.30
CA GLU A 140 3.94 7.54 -23.68
C GLU A 140 3.09 8.01 -22.50
N LEU A 141 3.31 7.40 -21.31
CA LEU A 141 2.61 7.83 -20.09
C LEU A 141 3.21 9.12 -19.52
N VAL A 142 4.54 9.23 -19.57
CA VAL A 142 5.25 10.46 -19.17
C VAL A 142 4.80 11.63 -20.01
N GLN A 143 4.77 11.46 -21.34
CA GLN A 143 4.31 12.50 -22.27
C GLN A 143 2.85 12.89 -21.97
N SER A 144 1.94 11.92 -21.87
CA SER A 144 0.52 12.19 -21.60
C SER A 144 0.31 12.93 -20.27
N ALA A 145 1.07 12.56 -19.23
CA ALA A 145 1.00 13.21 -17.93
C ALA A 145 1.56 14.64 -17.98
N THR A 146 2.67 14.85 -18.69
CA THR A 146 3.26 16.20 -18.90
C THR A 146 2.28 17.14 -19.64
N GLU A 147 1.67 16.65 -20.71
CA GLU A 147 0.66 17.41 -21.46
C GLU A 147 -0.56 17.75 -20.59
N LEU A 148 -1.02 16.80 -19.77
CA LEU A 148 -2.14 17.03 -18.85
C LEU A 148 -1.79 18.08 -17.80
N ALA A 149 -0.61 17.99 -17.18
CA ALA A 149 -0.16 18.97 -16.18
C ALA A 149 -0.05 20.39 -16.78
N ALA A 150 0.53 20.51 -17.99
CA ALA A 150 0.63 21.77 -18.71
C ALA A 150 -0.75 22.37 -19.01
N ARG A 151 -1.70 21.56 -19.52
CA ARG A 151 -3.07 21.99 -19.80
C ARG A 151 -3.83 22.47 -18.57
N LEU A 152 -3.57 21.86 -17.41
CA LEU A 152 -4.21 22.24 -16.15
C LEU A 152 -3.49 23.38 -15.41
N GLY A 153 -2.34 23.85 -15.92
CA GLY A 153 -1.53 24.88 -15.26
C GLY A 153 -0.85 24.37 -13.97
N PHE A 154 -0.59 23.05 -13.85
CA PHE A 154 0.04 22.44 -12.69
C PHE A 154 1.57 22.55 -12.76
N GLY A 155 2.09 23.78 -12.63
CA GLY A 155 3.51 24.10 -12.81
C GLY A 155 4.46 23.48 -11.77
N GLY A 156 3.95 23.00 -10.64
CA GLY A 156 4.72 22.27 -9.62
C GLY A 156 4.73 20.75 -9.82
N MET A 157 4.47 20.26 -11.04
CA MET A 157 4.58 18.84 -11.40
C MET A 157 5.57 18.65 -12.53
N SER A 158 6.39 17.61 -12.43
CA SER A 158 7.30 17.15 -13.49
C SER A 158 7.21 15.63 -13.65
N PHE A 159 7.29 15.16 -14.88
CA PHE A 159 7.27 13.74 -15.18
C PHE A 159 8.56 13.34 -15.89
N LEU A 160 9.21 12.28 -15.39
CA LEU A 160 10.52 11.86 -15.83
C LEU A 160 10.46 10.42 -16.35
N ASN A 161 10.95 10.23 -17.58
CA ASN A 161 11.10 8.89 -18.17
C ASN A 161 12.43 8.29 -17.73
N LEU A 162 12.44 7.67 -16.57
CA LEU A 162 13.64 7.15 -15.94
C LEU A 162 13.43 5.72 -15.43
N SER A 163 14.47 4.90 -15.54
CA SER A 163 14.58 3.66 -14.77
C SER A 163 14.89 3.95 -13.30
N VAL A 164 14.84 2.93 -12.44
CA VAL A 164 15.22 3.09 -11.02
C VAL A 164 16.65 3.58 -10.88
N ALA A 165 17.59 2.93 -11.60
CA ALA A 165 19.01 3.29 -11.52
C ALA A 165 19.24 4.73 -12.00
N ASP A 166 18.64 5.10 -13.14
CA ASP A 166 18.74 6.45 -13.68
C ASP A 166 18.09 7.49 -12.75
N SER A 167 16.97 7.17 -12.11
CA SER A 167 16.30 8.10 -11.18
C SER A 167 17.12 8.36 -9.93
N ILE A 168 17.83 7.36 -9.41
CA ILE A 168 18.74 7.52 -8.27
C ILE A 168 19.90 8.44 -8.62
N ALA A 169 20.49 8.29 -9.82
CA ALA A 169 21.63 9.06 -10.30
C ALA A 169 21.25 10.43 -10.89
N SER A 170 19.98 10.65 -11.22
CA SER A 170 19.56 11.84 -11.96
C SER A 170 19.74 13.13 -11.16
N GLU A 171 20.34 14.13 -11.81
CA GLU A 171 20.44 15.51 -11.32
C GLU A 171 19.12 16.29 -11.45
N GLN A 172 18.15 15.77 -12.23
CA GLN A 172 16.82 16.37 -12.33
C GLN A 172 15.98 16.19 -11.06
N LEU A 173 16.41 15.28 -10.19
CA LEU A 173 15.79 15.01 -8.90
C LEU A 173 16.68 15.53 -7.77
N PRO A 174 16.10 16.13 -6.73
CA PRO A 174 16.89 16.59 -5.59
C PRO A 174 17.64 15.40 -4.94
N PRO A 175 18.78 15.69 -4.27
CA PRO A 175 19.57 14.62 -3.58
C PRO A 175 18.81 14.00 -2.41
N ARG A 176 17.84 14.73 -1.85
CA ARG A 176 16.92 14.25 -0.80
C ARG A 176 15.49 14.57 -1.20
N VAL A 177 14.58 13.65 -0.89
CA VAL A 177 13.14 13.84 -1.08
C VAL A 177 12.42 13.71 0.26
N ASP A 178 11.28 14.37 0.41
CA ASP A 178 10.53 14.31 1.66
C ASP A 178 9.64 13.07 1.68
N ILE A 179 8.93 12.82 0.60
CA ILE A 179 7.97 11.72 0.53
C ILE A 179 8.16 10.95 -0.78
N VAL A 180 8.22 9.62 -0.67
CA VAL A 180 8.12 8.73 -1.83
C VAL A 180 6.81 7.95 -1.74
N THR A 181 6.03 7.98 -2.82
CA THR A 181 4.82 7.16 -2.97
C THR A 181 5.02 6.11 -4.05
N ALA A 182 4.43 4.93 -3.86
CA ALA A 182 4.32 3.91 -4.89
C ALA A 182 2.95 3.23 -4.76
N LEU A 183 2.00 3.69 -5.59
CA LEU A 183 0.65 3.18 -5.63
C LEU A 183 0.53 2.18 -6.77
N HIS A 184 0.19 0.91 -6.43
CA HIS A 184 0.05 -0.16 -7.42
C HIS A 184 1.32 -0.42 -8.27
N ALA A 185 2.49 -0.15 -7.72
CA ALA A 185 3.74 -0.59 -8.30
C ALA A 185 3.82 -2.12 -8.20
N CYS A 186 3.60 -2.80 -9.32
CA CYS A 186 3.45 -4.25 -9.35
C CYS A 186 4.79 -4.97 -9.16
N ASN A 187 4.75 -6.11 -8.47
CA ASN A 187 5.87 -7.02 -8.27
C ASN A 187 7.10 -6.29 -7.70
N THR A 188 8.23 -6.34 -8.40
CA THR A 188 9.51 -5.73 -7.99
C THR A 188 9.53 -4.20 -8.06
N ALA A 189 8.61 -3.57 -8.77
CA ALA A 189 8.56 -2.10 -8.84
C ALA A 189 8.32 -1.42 -7.49
N THR A 190 7.65 -2.11 -6.52
CA THR A 190 7.57 -1.63 -5.13
C THR A 190 8.95 -1.65 -4.45
N ASP A 191 9.74 -2.70 -4.70
CA ASP A 191 11.10 -2.81 -4.13
C ASP A 191 12.03 -1.78 -4.75
N ASP A 192 11.82 -1.47 -6.02
CA ASP A 192 12.53 -0.42 -6.74
C ASP A 192 12.21 0.98 -6.16
N ALA A 193 10.94 1.23 -5.83
CA ALA A 193 10.55 2.46 -5.13
C ALA A 193 11.17 2.55 -3.73
N ILE A 194 11.26 1.44 -2.99
CA ILE A 194 11.96 1.39 -1.70
C ILE A 194 13.44 1.70 -1.90
N ARG A 195 14.10 1.08 -2.88
CA ARG A 195 15.53 1.33 -3.20
C ARG A 195 15.77 2.81 -3.49
N PHE A 196 14.95 3.41 -4.34
CA PHE A 196 14.99 4.84 -4.63
C PHE A 196 14.82 5.68 -3.37
N ALA A 197 13.80 5.37 -2.57
CA ALA A 197 13.51 6.13 -1.33
C ALA A 197 14.66 6.08 -0.33
N LEU A 198 15.30 4.91 -0.16
CA LEU A 198 16.46 4.74 0.71
C LEU A 198 17.67 5.52 0.18
N ALA A 199 17.95 5.48 -1.13
CA ALA A 199 19.04 6.21 -1.76
C ALA A 199 18.85 7.72 -1.65
N LYS A 200 17.63 8.23 -1.85
CA LYS A 200 17.27 9.65 -1.70
C LYS A 200 16.96 10.08 -0.27
N GLN A 201 17.19 9.21 0.72
CA GLN A 201 17.00 9.49 2.15
C GLN A 201 15.60 10.06 2.45
N ALA A 202 14.58 9.46 1.87
CA ALA A 202 13.20 9.92 2.04
C ALA A 202 12.78 9.98 3.51
N GLN A 203 12.10 11.04 3.91
CA GLN A 203 11.58 11.19 5.27
C GLN A 203 10.40 10.25 5.53
N SER A 204 9.56 10.08 4.51
CA SER A 204 8.40 9.19 4.57
C SER A 204 8.25 8.40 3.27
N ILE A 205 7.77 7.17 3.40
CA ILE A 205 7.52 6.28 2.28
C ILE A 205 6.10 5.74 2.44
N VAL A 206 5.30 5.78 1.37
CA VAL A 206 3.91 5.32 1.37
C VAL A 206 3.73 4.33 0.23
N LEU A 207 3.46 3.08 0.55
CA LEU A 207 3.36 1.98 -0.39
C LEU A 207 1.97 1.35 -0.33
N VAL A 208 1.40 1.07 -1.50
CA VAL A 208 0.21 0.23 -1.65
C VAL A 208 0.56 -0.91 -2.61
N PRO A 209 1.21 -1.98 -2.11
CA PRO A 209 1.60 -3.12 -2.93
C PRO A 209 0.37 -3.92 -3.36
N CYS A 210 0.26 -4.26 -4.64
CA CYS A 210 -0.90 -4.98 -5.16
C CYS A 210 -0.58 -6.40 -5.66
N CYS A 211 0.59 -6.63 -6.24
CA CYS A 211 0.98 -7.89 -6.85
C CYS A 211 2.42 -8.22 -6.48
N GLN A 212 2.66 -9.40 -5.91
CA GLN A 212 3.99 -9.90 -5.58
C GLN A 212 4.07 -11.37 -6.01
N ALA A 213 5.01 -11.69 -6.87
CA ALA A 213 5.17 -13.05 -7.41
C ALA A 213 6.57 -13.64 -7.19
N GLU A 214 7.59 -12.80 -6.96
CA GLU A 214 9.00 -13.22 -6.89
C GLU A 214 9.24 -14.20 -5.73
N VAL A 215 8.85 -13.83 -4.50
CA VAL A 215 8.98 -14.70 -3.33
C VAL A 215 8.22 -16.02 -3.52
N ALA A 216 7.00 -15.98 -4.05
CA ALA A 216 6.24 -17.18 -4.35
C ALA A 216 6.92 -18.08 -5.40
N ALA A 217 7.64 -17.50 -6.37
CA ALA A 217 8.41 -18.26 -7.35
C ALA A 217 9.60 -18.99 -6.71
N VAL A 218 10.33 -18.31 -5.83
CA VAL A 218 11.45 -18.90 -5.08
C VAL A 218 10.97 -20.01 -4.14
N LEU A 219 9.87 -19.79 -3.41
CA LEU A 219 9.27 -20.82 -2.56
C LEU A 219 8.88 -22.07 -3.35
N ARG A 220 8.34 -21.93 -4.57
CA ARG A 220 8.02 -23.07 -5.45
C ARG A 220 9.28 -23.81 -5.89
N LYS A 221 10.33 -23.09 -6.28
CA LYS A 221 11.61 -23.65 -6.69
C LYS A 221 12.27 -24.47 -5.56
N ASN A 222 12.19 -23.97 -4.33
CA ASN A 222 12.83 -24.55 -3.16
C ASN A 222 11.94 -25.57 -2.41
N LYS A 223 10.78 -25.93 -2.96
CA LYS A 223 9.77 -26.78 -2.32
C LYS A 223 10.32 -28.11 -1.81
N ALA A 224 11.18 -28.78 -2.57
CA ALA A 224 11.75 -30.08 -2.18
C ALA A 224 12.63 -30.00 -0.92
N ARG A 225 13.30 -28.87 -0.71
CA ARG A 225 14.18 -28.62 0.44
C ARG A 225 13.39 -28.35 1.71
N ALA A 226 12.20 -27.80 1.57
CA ALA A 226 11.33 -27.40 2.68
C ALA A 226 10.43 -28.53 3.18
N LEU A 227 10.27 -29.66 2.47
CA LEU A 227 9.32 -30.74 2.80
C LEU A 227 9.57 -31.41 4.17
N ALA A 228 10.75 -31.23 4.78
CA ALA A 228 11.05 -31.70 6.11
C ALA A 228 10.58 -30.77 7.24
N ASP A 229 10.20 -29.52 6.92
CA ASP A 229 9.75 -28.52 7.87
C ASP A 229 8.21 -28.44 7.87
N PRO A 230 7.54 -28.62 9.03
CA PRO A 230 6.08 -28.45 9.13
C PRO A 230 5.57 -27.08 8.60
N MET A 231 6.39 -26.02 8.66
CA MET A 231 6.04 -24.71 8.10
C MET A 231 5.85 -24.73 6.60
N ALA A 232 6.41 -25.74 5.88
CA ALA A 232 6.22 -25.88 4.44
C ALA A 232 4.77 -26.12 4.01
N GLU A 233 3.91 -26.57 4.94
CA GLU A 233 2.48 -26.69 4.69
C GLU A 233 1.83 -25.35 4.30
N LEU A 234 2.36 -24.22 4.76
CA LEU A 234 1.87 -22.88 4.42
C LEU A 234 1.98 -22.56 2.93
N TRP A 235 2.87 -23.21 2.20
CA TRP A 235 3.05 -23.03 0.75
C TRP A 235 3.02 -24.34 -0.06
N ARG A 236 2.42 -25.38 0.51
CA ARG A 236 2.31 -26.69 -0.14
C ARG A 236 1.48 -26.62 -1.43
N HIS A 237 0.36 -25.91 -1.41
CA HIS A 237 -0.55 -25.76 -2.54
C HIS A 237 -0.28 -24.46 -3.34
N PRO A 238 -0.47 -24.46 -4.66
CA PRO A 238 -0.18 -23.27 -5.50
C PRO A 238 -0.90 -21.99 -5.02
N LEU A 239 -2.15 -22.12 -4.58
CA LEU A 239 -2.92 -20.99 -4.00
C LEU A 239 -2.25 -20.48 -2.73
N HIS A 240 -1.95 -21.38 -1.80
CA HIS A 240 -1.29 -21.02 -0.53
C HIS A 240 0.08 -20.40 -0.80
N THR A 241 0.87 -20.95 -1.72
CA THR A 241 2.19 -20.39 -2.09
C THR A 241 2.06 -18.95 -2.58
N ARG A 242 1.05 -18.66 -3.41
CA ARG A 242 0.83 -17.30 -3.93
C ARG A 242 0.46 -16.32 -2.81
N GLU A 243 -0.51 -16.68 -1.98
CA GLU A 243 -0.99 -15.80 -0.90
C GLU A 243 0.07 -15.62 0.19
N PHE A 244 0.69 -16.71 0.65
CA PHE A 244 1.79 -16.66 1.62
C PHE A 244 2.99 -15.88 1.07
N GLY A 245 3.40 -16.13 -0.17
CA GLY A 245 4.49 -15.40 -0.81
C GLY A 245 4.21 -13.90 -0.95
N SER A 246 2.98 -13.52 -1.24
CA SER A 246 2.55 -12.12 -1.29
C SER A 246 2.65 -11.46 0.08
N GLN A 247 2.11 -12.08 1.11
CA GLN A 247 2.16 -11.57 2.48
C GLN A 247 3.60 -11.51 3.01
N LEU A 248 4.37 -12.58 2.79
CA LEU A 248 5.77 -12.64 3.21
C LEU A 248 6.61 -11.54 2.55
N THR A 249 6.36 -11.23 1.27
CA THR A 249 7.04 -10.13 0.58
C THR A 249 6.85 -8.81 1.32
N ASN A 250 5.64 -8.49 1.76
CA ASN A 250 5.36 -7.26 2.50
C ASN A 250 5.99 -7.26 3.90
N VAL A 251 6.02 -8.41 4.58
CA VAL A 251 6.73 -8.55 5.87
C VAL A 251 8.23 -8.30 5.69
N LEU A 252 8.85 -8.84 4.64
CA LEU A 252 10.27 -8.61 4.33
C LEU A 252 10.56 -7.13 4.01
N ARG A 253 9.68 -6.46 3.25
CA ARG A 253 9.75 -5.01 3.01
C ARG A 253 9.66 -4.19 4.29
N CYS A 254 8.77 -4.58 5.20
CA CYS A 254 8.65 -3.95 6.51
C CYS A 254 9.96 -4.10 7.32
N LEU A 255 10.51 -5.30 7.41
CA LEU A 255 11.79 -5.55 8.09
C LEU A 255 12.95 -4.79 7.44
N GLN A 256 12.98 -4.71 6.09
CA GLN A 256 13.95 -3.91 5.35
C GLN A 256 13.90 -2.43 5.76
N LEU A 257 12.71 -1.83 5.77
CA LEU A 257 12.53 -0.43 6.13
C LEU A 257 12.90 -0.18 7.60
N GLU A 258 12.52 -1.07 8.52
CA GLU A 258 12.94 -0.98 9.92
C GLU A 258 14.47 -1.08 10.07
N ALA A 259 15.11 -1.96 9.31
CA ALA A 259 16.56 -2.11 9.29
C ALA A 259 17.29 -0.86 8.77
N HIS A 260 16.60 0.01 8.04
CA HIS A 260 17.07 1.32 7.58
C HIS A 260 16.63 2.50 8.47
N GLY A 261 16.01 2.22 9.63
CA GLY A 261 15.69 3.23 10.64
C GLY A 261 14.31 3.87 10.47
N TYR A 262 13.39 3.20 9.76
CA TYR A 262 12.01 3.67 9.66
C TYR A 262 11.11 3.07 10.74
N GLN A 263 10.19 3.87 11.23
CA GLN A 263 9.03 3.40 11.98
C GLN A 263 7.90 3.11 11.01
N LEU A 264 7.24 1.97 11.20
CA LEU A 264 6.19 1.52 10.31
C LEU A 264 4.79 1.63 10.93
N SER A 265 3.83 1.86 10.05
CA SER A 265 2.41 1.63 10.28
C SER A 265 1.87 0.83 9.09
N VAL A 266 1.28 -0.31 9.36
CA VAL A 266 0.66 -1.18 8.36
C VAL A 266 -0.83 -1.22 8.66
N THR A 267 -1.66 -0.89 7.66
CA THR A 267 -3.11 -0.83 7.81
C THR A 267 -3.81 -1.18 6.49
N GLU A 268 -5.12 -1.29 6.52
CA GLU A 268 -5.92 -1.44 5.31
C GLU A 268 -6.23 -0.07 4.71
N LEU A 269 -6.11 0.02 3.37
CA LEU A 269 -6.50 1.23 2.64
C LEU A 269 -8.01 1.35 2.49
N VAL A 270 -8.72 0.23 2.27
CA VAL A 270 -10.18 0.17 2.13
C VAL A 270 -10.71 -1.13 2.70
N GLY A 271 -12.01 -1.22 3.01
CA GLY A 271 -12.61 -2.45 3.52
C GLY A 271 -12.51 -3.64 2.54
N TRP A 272 -12.57 -4.83 3.07
CA TRP A 272 -12.43 -6.12 2.35
C TRP A 272 -13.39 -6.28 1.18
N GLU A 273 -14.57 -5.69 1.26
CA GLU A 273 -15.57 -5.72 0.20
C GLU A 273 -15.11 -5.05 -1.11
N HIS A 274 -14.01 -4.29 -1.07
CA HIS A 274 -13.51 -3.54 -2.22
C HIS A 274 -12.25 -4.11 -2.85
N SER A 275 -11.38 -4.75 -2.08
CA SER A 275 -10.16 -5.39 -2.57
C SER A 275 -9.54 -6.30 -1.50
N MET A 276 -9.13 -7.50 -1.89
CA MET A 276 -8.33 -8.39 -1.02
C MET A 276 -6.87 -7.95 -0.89
N LYS A 277 -6.41 -7.04 -1.77
CA LYS A 277 -5.03 -6.52 -1.80
C LYS A 277 -5.08 -5.01 -1.60
N ASN A 278 -5.21 -4.60 -0.36
CA ASN A 278 -5.40 -3.20 0.04
C ASN A 278 -4.49 -2.80 1.21
N GLU A 279 -3.39 -3.51 1.39
CA GLU A 279 -2.41 -3.19 2.41
C GLU A 279 -1.76 -1.83 2.13
N LEU A 280 -1.73 -0.97 3.13
CA LEU A 280 -1.06 0.32 3.13
C LEU A 280 0.09 0.28 4.12
N ILE A 281 1.31 0.45 3.63
CA ILE A 281 2.53 0.53 4.43
C ILE A 281 3.00 1.99 4.44
N ILE A 282 3.07 2.58 5.63
CA ILE A 282 3.60 3.93 5.84
C ILE A 282 4.86 3.81 6.69
N ALA A 283 5.98 4.26 6.16
CA ALA A 283 7.26 4.28 6.85
C ALA A 283 7.72 5.72 7.07
N ARG A 284 8.13 6.05 8.29
CA ARG A 284 8.66 7.37 8.66
C ARG A 284 10.06 7.22 9.23
N HIS A 285 11.03 7.89 8.64
CA HIS A 285 12.40 7.84 9.13
C HIS A 285 12.51 8.45 10.54
N GLN A 286 13.11 7.71 11.46
CA GLN A 286 13.36 8.16 12.83
C GLN A 286 14.86 8.11 13.13
N PRO A 287 15.52 9.28 13.30
CA PRO A 287 16.90 9.33 13.74
C PRO A 287 17.08 8.57 15.07
N GLY A 288 18.16 7.79 15.20
CA GLY A 288 18.47 7.04 16.41
C GLY A 288 17.70 5.73 16.62
N ARG A 289 16.75 5.38 15.73
CA ARG A 289 16.04 4.09 15.83
C ARG A 289 17.02 2.91 15.69
N PRO A 290 16.91 1.87 16.55
CA PRO A 290 17.75 0.67 16.46
C PRO A 290 17.55 -0.05 15.10
N ARG A 291 18.66 -0.33 14.40
CA ARG A 291 18.65 -0.97 13.08
C ARG A 291 19.13 -2.42 13.10
N ARG A 292 19.96 -2.77 14.09
CA ARG A 292 20.62 -4.09 14.18
C ARG A 292 19.63 -5.23 14.33
N GLU A 293 18.65 -5.07 15.21
CA GLU A 293 17.66 -6.12 15.49
C GLU A 293 16.72 -6.40 14.29
N PRO A 294 16.12 -5.41 13.63
CA PRO A 294 15.38 -5.64 12.39
C PRO A 294 16.25 -6.25 11.29
N ALA A 295 17.49 -5.81 11.11
CA ALA A 295 18.42 -6.37 10.12
C ALA A 295 18.76 -7.84 10.41
N ARG A 296 18.92 -8.22 11.69
CA ARG A 296 19.10 -9.61 12.12
C ARG A 296 17.88 -10.44 11.78
N ARG A 297 16.68 -9.98 12.17
CA ARG A 297 15.41 -10.68 11.88
C ARG A 297 15.17 -10.87 10.38
N LEU A 298 15.50 -9.86 9.56
CA LEU A 298 15.38 -9.96 8.12
C LEU A 298 16.27 -11.06 7.55
N ARG A 299 17.56 -11.11 7.96
CA ARG A 299 18.49 -12.17 7.54
C ARG A 299 18.02 -13.56 7.98
N GLU A 300 17.68 -13.71 9.24
CA GLU A 300 17.21 -14.99 9.80
C GLU A 300 15.94 -15.49 9.09
N MET A 301 15.03 -14.59 8.75
CA MET A 301 13.80 -14.95 8.03
C MET A 301 14.11 -15.41 6.61
N LEU A 302 14.98 -14.69 5.88
CA LEU A 302 15.41 -15.10 4.55
C LEU A 302 16.11 -16.47 4.57
N GLU A 303 16.96 -16.71 5.57
CA GLU A 303 17.69 -17.96 5.73
C GLU A 303 16.76 -19.13 6.06
N ARG A 304 15.91 -19.00 7.09
CA ARG A 304 15.01 -20.08 7.57
C ARG A 304 14.01 -20.51 6.50
N ILE A 305 13.54 -19.57 5.68
CA ILE A 305 12.53 -19.86 4.64
C ILE A 305 13.20 -20.24 3.30
N GLY A 306 14.54 -20.18 3.21
CA GLY A 306 15.27 -20.55 1.99
C GLY A 306 15.19 -19.48 0.89
N LEU A 307 15.19 -18.21 1.27
CA LEU A 307 15.09 -17.04 0.39
C LEU A 307 16.40 -16.24 0.29
N GLN A 308 17.56 -16.85 0.60
CA GLN A 308 18.85 -16.15 0.64
C GLN A 308 19.20 -15.48 -0.70
N GLU A 309 18.75 -16.06 -1.84
CA GLU A 309 18.94 -15.48 -3.16
C GLU A 309 18.27 -14.11 -3.34
N LEU A 310 17.34 -13.74 -2.46
CA LEU A 310 16.66 -12.44 -2.45
C LEU A 310 17.31 -11.39 -1.51
N SER A 311 18.46 -11.69 -0.89
CA SER A 311 19.12 -10.77 0.05
C SER A 311 19.45 -9.42 -0.57
N GLU A 312 19.90 -9.39 -1.84
CA GLU A 312 20.17 -8.15 -2.58
C GLU A 312 18.87 -7.38 -2.87
N ARG A 313 17.77 -8.10 -3.15
CA ARG A 313 16.45 -7.51 -3.39
C ARG A 313 15.99 -6.70 -2.20
N PHE A 314 16.11 -7.25 -1.00
CA PHE A 314 15.70 -6.60 0.22
C PHE A 314 16.78 -5.74 0.87
N GLN A 315 17.91 -5.49 0.18
CA GLN A 315 18.99 -4.61 0.63
C GLN A 315 19.33 -4.82 2.12
N VAL A 316 19.55 -6.08 2.49
CA VAL A 316 19.88 -6.43 3.89
C VAL A 316 21.14 -5.67 4.29
N PRO A 317 21.12 -4.78 5.29
CA PRO A 317 22.31 -4.05 5.71
C PRO A 317 23.44 -5.01 6.08
N ALA A 318 24.69 -4.67 5.68
CA ALA A 318 25.87 -5.40 6.12
C ALA A 318 25.92 -5.46 7.67
N GLN A 319 26.49 -6.52 8.22
CA GLN A 319 26.80 -6.54 9.64
C GLN A 319 27.85 -5.46 9.91
N PRO A 320 27.66 -4.60 10.92
CA PRO A 320 28.68 -3.62 11.31
C PRO A 320 29.91 -4.29 11.90
#